data_699c1f270bcabe0a56f47ef02f18f05e
#
_entry.id   699c1f270bcabe0a56f47ef02f18f05e
#
_cell.length_a   1.000
_cell.length_b   1.000
_cell.length_c   1.000
_cell.angle_alpha   90.00
_cell.angle_beta   90.00
_cell.angle_gamma   90.00
#
_symmetry.space_group_name_H-M   'P 1'
#
loop_
_entity.id
_entity.type
_entity.pdbx_description
1 polymer ?
#
loop_
_entity_poly.entity_id
_entity_poly.type
_entity_poly.pdbx_seq_one_letter_code
_entity_poly.pdbx_strand_id
1 'polypeptide(L)'
;QFLTSPGLDLSIVELASKANVVTMPGALTPSEITAALRAGVDFIKVFPCALVGGAGYIRALKGPFPNAALVAAGGVTQQTASDMIRAGATALGIGSELIPREAIRLQRAEQVVELARRFMSIVRAARKLAPPARELAARS
;
A
#
# COMPACT_ATOMS: atom_id res chain seq x y z
N GLN A 1 0.40 -16.67 -0.43
CA GLN A 1 0.35 -16.21 0.96
C GLN A 1 1.32 -15.06 1.14
N PHE A 2 1.03 -14.15 2.06
CA PHE A 2 1.93 -13.04 2.42
C PHE A 2 1.81 -12.74 3.91
N LEU A 3 2.84 -12.11 4.48
CA LEU A 3 2.88 -11.65 5.85
C LEU A 3 2.92 -10.11 5.87
N THR A 4 2.08 -9.49 6.69
CA THR A 4 2.05 -8.04 6.88
C THR A 4 1.96 -7.67 8.35
N SER A 5 2.57 -6.52 8.70
CA SER A 5 2.56 -5.95 10.05
C SER A 5 2.34 -4.44 9.99
N PRO A 6 1.94 -3.77 11.06
CA PRO A 6 1.82 -2.31 11.10
C PRO A 6 3.17 -1.58 11.17
N GLY A 7 4.20 -2.24 11.66
CA GLY A 7 5.56 -1.71 11.81
C GLY A 7 6.61 -2.67 11.24
N LEU A 8 7.89 -2.25 11.32
CA LEU A 8 9.03 -3.01 10.83
C LEU A 8 9.66 -3.84 11.95
N ASP A 9 9.58 -5.17 11.81
CA ASP A 9 10.32 -6.11 12.63
C ASP A 9 11.21 -6.97 11.70
N LEU A 10 12.51 -6.75 11.77
CA LEU A 10 13.47 -7.40 10.89
C LEU A 10 13.59 -8.90 11.17
N SER A 11 13.33 -9.35 12.41
CA SER A 11 13.37 -10.77 12.75
C SER A 11 12.23 -11.54 12.09
N ILE A 12 11.05 -10.92 12.02
CA ILE A 12 9.89 -11.48 11.31
C ILE A 12 10.14 -11.50 9.79
N VAL A 13 10.74 -10.44 9.24
CA VAL A 13 11.10 -10.39 7.81
C VAL A 13 12.07 -11.51 7.46
N GLU A 14 13.12 -11.70 8.26
CA GLU A 14 14.09 -12.77 8.04
C GLU A 14 13.45 -14.17 8.10
N LEU A 15 12.58 -14.42 9.08
CA LEU A 15 11.88 -15.69 9.22
C LEU A 15 10.97 -15.96 8.02
N ALA A 16 10.20 -14.95 7.58
CA ALA A 16 9.32 -15.07 6.43
C ALA A 16 10.10 -15.31 5.13
N SER A 17 11.22 -14.62 4.94
CA SER A 17 12.11 -14.81 3.78
C SER A 17 12.64 -16.24 3.72
N LYS A 18 13.11 -16.80 4.85
CA LYS A 18 13.54 -18.21 4.93
C LYS A 18 12.42 -19.20 4.59
N ALA A 19 11.19 -18.83 4.85
CA ALA A 19 10.00 -19.64 4.53
C ALA A 19 9.43 -19.39 3.12
N ASN A 20 10.09 -18.56 2.28
CA ASN A 20 9.59 -18.13 0.97
C ASN A 20 8.19 -17.51 1.02
N VAL A 21 7.89 -16.74 2.07
CA VAL A 21 6.62 -16.01 2.23
C VAL A 21 6.84 -14.56 1.85
N VAL A 22 6.01 -14.04 0.96
CA VAL A 22 6.00 -12.62 0.55
C VAL A 22 5.85 -11.73 1.78
N THR A 23 6.70 -10.72 1.89
CA THR A 23 6.75 -9.80 3.04
C THR A 23 6.24 -8.41 2.70
N MET A 24 5.41 -7.86 3.60
CA MET A 24 4.86 -6.50 3.50
C MET A 24 4.84 -5.84 4.89
N PRO A 25 6.00 -5.61 5.53
CA PRO A 25 6.06 -4.92 6.82
C PRO A 25 5.67 -3.45 6.70
N GLY A 26 5.22 -2.88 7.82
CA GLY A 26 4.93 -1.47 7.94
C GLY A 26 6.20 -0.65 8.06
N ALA A 27 6.23 0.52 7.40
CA ALA A 27 7.25 1.55 7.58
C ALA A 27 6.62 2.91 7.30
N LEU A 28 6.95 3.90 8.10
CA LEU A 28 6.39 5.23 7.95
C LEU A 28 7.44 6.28 7.57
N THR A 29 8.65 6.14 8.05
CA THR A 29 9.74 7.10 7.85
C THR A 29 10.72 6.64 6.76
N PRO A 30 11.48 7.57 6.13
CA PRO A 30 12.55 7.22 5.20
C PRO A 30 13.60 6.26 5.80
N SER A 31 13.90 6.37 7.09
CA SER A 31 14.85 5.48 7.77
C SER A 31 14.33 4.04 7.85
N GLU A 32 13.06 3.87 8.21
CA GLU A 32 12.41 2.55 8.22
C GLU A 32 12.30 1.95 6.83
N ILE A 33 11.97 2.77 5.81
CA ILE A 33 11.95 2.33 4.41
C ILE A 33 13.33 1.85 3.97
N THR A 34 14.39 2.59 4.31
CA THR A 34 15.77 2.19 4.00
C THR A 34 16.12 0.85 4.67
N ALA A 35 15.74 0.67 5.94
CA ALA A 35 15.98 -0.59 6.66
C ALA A 35 15.19 -1.76 6.04
N ALA A 36 13.93 -1.55 5.68
CA ALA A 36 13.10 -2.54 5.01
C ALA A 36 13.68 -2.97 3.65
N LEU A 37 14.11 -1.99 2.82
CA LEU A 37 14.73 -2.25 1.53
C LEU A 37 16.05 -3.04 1.66
N ARG A 38 16.88 -2.72 2.66
CA ARG A 38 18.11 -3.48 2.95
C ARG A 38 17.82 -4.91 3.40
N ALA A 39 16.70 -5.13 4.08
CA ALA A 39 16.27 -6.47 4.47
C ALA A 39 15.65 -7.28 3.33
N GLY A 40 15.50 -6.70 2.13
CA GLY A 40 15.00 -7.40 0.94
C GLY A 40 13.50 -7.69 0.98
N VAL A 41 12.70 -6.83 1.58
CA VAL A 41 11.24 -7.00 1.60
C VAL A 41 10.63 -6.85 0.21
N ASP A 42 9.54 -7.58 -0.07
CA ASP A 42 8.86 -7.52 -1.37
C ASP A 42 8.03 -6.24 -1.52
N PHE A 43 7.35 -5.83 -0.45
CA PHE A 43 6.51 -4.62 -0.40
C PHE A 43 6.75 -3.88 0.90
N ILE A 44 6.46 -2.58 0.91
CA ILE A 44 6.51 -1.74 2.12
C ILE A 44 5.14 -1.11 2.34
N LYS A 45 4.51 -1.46 3.45
CA LYS A 45 3.22 -0.90 3.86
C LYS A 45 3.43 0.46 4.53
N VAL A 46 3.05 1.54 3.87
CA VAL A 46 3.02 2.89 4.47
C VAL A 46 1.77 3.00 5.34
N PHE A 47 1.95 2.98 6.67
CA PHE A 47 0.85 2.94 7.63
C PHE A 47 1.14 3.77 8.89
N PRO A 48 0.16 4.59 9.34
CA PRO A 48 -1.14 4.91 8.76
C PRO A 48 -1.05 6.03 7.70
N CYS A 49 -1.23 5.72 6.43
CA CYS A 49 -0.89 6.59 5.30
C CYS A 49 -1.71 7.89 5.26
N ALA A 50 -3.04 7.83 5.47
CA ALA A 50 -3.91 9.00 5.37
C ALA A 50 -3.57 10.07 6.42
N LEU A 51 -3.18 9.66 7.63
CA LEU A 51 -2.87 10.58 8.73
C LEU A 51 -1.59 11.38 8.53
N VAL A 52 -0.69 10.92 7.65
CA VAL A 52 0.59 11.58 7.38
C VAL A 52 0.63 12.29 6.02
N GLY A 53 -0.52 12.49 5.40
CA GLY A 53 -0.64 13.26 4.16
C GLY A 53 -1.03 12.45 2.91
N GLY A 54 -1.34 11.16 3.05
CA GLY A 54 -1.92 10.33 1.99
C GLY A 54 -1.10 10.32 0.70
N ALA A 55 -1.72 10.70 -0.42
CA ALA A 55 -1.07 10.74 -1.72
C ALA A 55 0.14 11.68 -1.79
N GLY A 56 0.08 12.81 -1.07
CA GLY A 56 1.21 13.75 -0.99
C GLY A 56 2.44 13.09 -0.36
N TYR A 57 2.23 12.33 0.71
CA TYR A 57 3.30 11.62 1.39
C TYR A 57 3.88 10.47 0.55
N ILE A 58 3.03 9.69 -0.12
CA ILE A 58 3.50 8.65 -1.08
C ILE A 58 4.38 9.27 -2.16
N ARG A 59 3.97 10.42 -2.74
CA ARG A 59 4.75 11.12 -3.77
C ARG A 59 6.10 11.58 -3.22
N ALA A 60 6.14 12.13 -2.00
CA ALA A 60 7.37 12.56 -1.34
C ALA A 60 8.34 11.39 -1.12
N LEU A 61 7.84 10.22 -0.70
CA LEU A 61 8.64 9.00 -0.54
C LEU A 61 9.17 8.45 -1.86
N LYS A 62 8.38 8.57 -2.95
CA LYS A 62 8.82 8.09 -4.28
C LYS A 62 9.97 8.90 -4.87
N GLY A 63 10.25 10.12 -4.39
CA GLY A 63 11.44 10.87 -4.76
C GLY A 63 12.74 10.10 -4.44
N PRO A 64 13.08 9.92 -3.15
CA PRO A 64 14.29 9.19 -2.75
C PRO A 64 14.20 7.67 -2.98
N PHE A 65 13.00 7.10 -3.09
CA PHE A 65 12.77 5.65 -3.22
C PHE A 65 11.94 5.30 -4.47
N PRO A 66 12.37 5.65 -5.70
CA PRO A 66 11.57 5.48 -6.92
C PRO A 66 11.17 4.03 -7.19
N ASN A 67 12.01 3.08 -6.81
CA ASN A 67 11.81 1.64 -7.05
C ASN A 67 11.11 0.90 -5.89
N ALA A 68 10.87 1.57 -4.76
CA ALA A 68 10.19 0.92 -3.63
C ALA A 68 8.74 0.56 -3.98
N ALA A 69 8.36 -0.69 -3.73
CA ALA A 69 6.99 -1.17 -3.90
C ALA A 69 6.13 -0.76 -2.70
N LEU A 70 5.64 0.49 -2.69
CA LEU A 70 4.87 1.06 -1.59
C LEU A 70 3.40 0.64 -1.66
N VAL A 71 2.86 0.17 -0.53
CA VAL A 71 1.44 -0.12 -0.34
C VAL A 71 0.85 0.92 0.60
N ALA A 72 -0.01 1.80 0.09
CA ALA A 72 -0.68 2.79 0.92
C ALA A 72 -1.80 2.12 1.73
N ALA A 73 -1.73 2.20 3.06
CA ALA A 73 -2.69 1.59 3.97
C ALA A 73 -3.01 2.49 5.16
N GLY A 74 -4.20 2.33 5.74
CA GLY A 74 -4.71 3.13 6.85
C GLY A 74 -5.37 4.43 6.38
N GLY A 75 -6.70 4.45 6.43
CA GLY A 75 -7.53 5.58 6.04
C GLY A 75 -7.71 5.76 4.52
N VAL A 76 -7.50 4.69 3.74
CA VAL A 76 -7.78 4.70 2.30
C VAL A 76 -9.28 4.63 2.07
N THR A 77 -9.83 5.60 1.34
CA THR A 77 -11.25 5.70 0.96
C THR A 77 -11.41 5.62 -0.55
N GLN A 78 -12.65 5.47 -1.04
CA GLN A 78 -12.93 5.51 -2.49
C GLN A 78 -12.50 6.84 -3.12
N GLN A 79 -12.60 7.96 -2.37
CA GLN A 79 -12.23 9.30 -2.82
C GLN A 79 -10.70 9.46 -2.96
N THR A 80 -9.92 8.84 -2.06
CA THR A 80 -8.45 9.01 -2.02
C THR A 80 -7.68 7.93 -2.77
N ALA A 81 -8.32 6.79 -3.06
CA ALA A 81 -7.68 5.62 -3.66
C ALA A 81 -6.99 5.92 -5.00
N SER A 82 -7.67 6.66 -5.89
CA SER A 82 -7.11 7.05 -7.20
C SER A 82 -5.83 7.87 -7.05
N ASP A 83 -5.84 8.86 -6.15
CA ASP A 83 -4.71 9.78 -5.97
C ASP A 83 -3.50 9.07 -5.36
N MET A 84 -3.71 8.10 -4.46
CA MET A 84 -2.63 7.30 -3.89
C MET A 84 -1.94 6.44 -4.95
N ILE A 85 -2.70 5.80 -5.85
CA ILE A 85 -2.13 5.04 -6.99
C ILE A 85 -1.37 5.97 -7.93
N ARG A 86 -1.94 7.12 -8.29
CA ARG A 86 -1.29 8.11 -9.18
C ARG A 86 -0.05 8.74 -8.55
N ALA A 87 0.01 8.80 -7.22
CA ALA A 87 1.20 9.26 -6.48
C ALA A 87 2.34 8.23 -6.47
N GLY A 88 2.11 7.00 -6.96
CA GLY A 88 3.11 5.96 -7.08
C GLY A 88 2.96 4.80 -6.09
N ALA A 89 1.83 4.69 -5.38
CA ALA A 89 1.55 3.48 -4.62
C ALA A 89 1.35 2.29 -5.57
N THR A 90 2.05 1.20 -5.31
CA THR A 90 1.95 -0.06 -6.06
C THR A 90 0.61 -0.75 -5.82
N ALA A 91 0.11 -0.67 -4.58
CA ALA A 91 -1.16 -1.25 -4.16
C ALA A 91 -1.76 -0.45 -3.00
N LEU A 92 -3.00 -0.80 -2.63
CA LEU A 92 -3.73 -0.21 -1.53
C LEU A 92 -4.10 -1.28 -0.50
N GLY A 93 -3.93 -0.97 0.79
CA GLY A 93 -4.43 -1.75 1.91
C GLY A 93 -5.71 -1.10 2.46
N ILE A 94 -6.87 -1.73 2.22
CA ILE A 94 -8.16 -1.17 2.54
C ILE A 94 -8.81 -2.01 3.64
N GLY A 95 -9.15 -1.37 4.75
CA GLY A 95 -9.77 -2.00 5.92
C GLY A 95 -11.28 -1.73 6.00
N SER A 96 -11.69 -0.89 6.93
CA SER A 96 -13.11 -0.60 7.26
C SER A 96 -13.94 -0.08 6.10
N GLU A 97 -13.34 0.61 5.15
CA GLU A 97 -14.01 1.10 3.93
C GLU A 97 -14.41 -0.04 2.98
N LEU A 98 -13.66 -1.16 3.01
CA LEU A 98 -13.98 -2.36 2.24
C LEU A 98 -14.87 -3.33 3.01
N ILE A 99 -14.58 -3.48 4.32
CA ILE A 99 -15.28 -4.41 5.20
C ILE A 99 -15.90 -3.62 6.37
N PRO A 100 -17.04 -2.93 6.15
CA PRO A 100 -17.71 -2.20 7.20
C PRO A 100 -18.17 -3.13 8.33
N ARG A 101 -18.02 -2.71 9.58
CA ARG A 101 -18.45 -3.51 10.75
C ARG A 101 -19.92 -3.95 10.66
N GLU A 102 -20.76 -3.11 10.11
CA GLU A 102 -22.19 -3.42 9.93
C GLU A 102 -22.43 -4.52 8.91
N ALA A 103 -21.64 -4.57 7.81
CA ALA A 103 -21.71 -5.64 6.83
C ALA A 103 -21.36 -7.00 7.44
N ILE A 104 -20.39 -7.02 8.36
CA ILE A 104 -20.04 -8.22 9.13
C ILE A 104 -21.19 -8.61 10.05
N ARG A 105 -21.68 -7.66 10.87
CA ARG A 105 -22.75 -7.88 11.84
C ARG A 105 -24.03 -8.42 11.20
N LEU A 106 -24.36 -7.92 9.99
CA LEU A 106 -25.57 -8.28 9.25
C LEU A 106 -25.32 -9.39 8.20
N GLN A 107 -24.13 -9.99 8.17
CA GLN A 107 -23.71 -11.03 7.21
C GLN A 107 -23.94 -10.65 5.75
N ARG A 108 -23.77 -9.36 5.40
CA ARG A 108 -23.96 -8.82 4.05
C ARG A 108 -22.73 -9.01 3.17
N ALA A 109 -22.44 -10.24 2.79
CA ALA A 109 -21.28 -10.57 1.93
C ALA A 109 -21.33 -9.84 0.58
N GLU A 110 -22.53 -9.70 0.00
CA GLU A 110 -22.76 -8.99 -1.27
C GLU A 110 -22.33 -7.52 -1.23
N GLN A 111 -22.53 -6.85 -0.09
CA GLN A 111 -22.06 -5.47 0.11
C GLN A 111 -20.53 -5.37 0.03
N VAL A 112 -19.81 -6.33 0.63
CA VAL A 112 -18.35 -6.38 0.59
C VAL A 112 -17.86 -6.65 -0.84
N VAL A 113 -18.51 -7.54 -1.57
CA VAL A 113 -18.20 -7.82 -2.98
C VAL A 113 -18.38 -6.57 -3.84
N GLU A 114 -19.48 -5.83 -3.64
CA GLU A 114 -19.74 -4.60 -4.38
C GLU A 114 -18.68 -3.51 -4.09
N LEU A 115 -18.32 -3.31 -2.81
CA LEU A 115 -17.26 -2.39 -2.42
C LEU A 115 -15.91 -2.80 -3.03
N ALA A 116 -15.58 -4.08 -3.03
CA ALA A 116 -14.37 -4.60 -3.66
C ALA A 116 -14.33 -4.29 -5.17
N ARG A 117 -15.45 -4.50 -5.88
CA ARG A 117 -15.57 -4.18 -7.31
C ARG A 117 -15.34 -2.69 -7.57
N ARG A 118 -15.91 -1.81 -6.74
CA ARG A 118 -15.71 -0.35 -6.84
C ARG A 118 -14.26 0.03 -6.67
N PHE A 119 -13.60 -0.44 -5.60
CA PHE A 119 -12.17 -0.17 -5.40
C PHE A 119 -11.31 -0.70 -6.54
N MET A 120 -11.57 -1.92 -7.03
CA MET A 120 -10.86 -2.48 -8.18
C MET A 120 -11.04 -1.63 -9.45
N SER A 121 -12.25 -1.10 -9.69
CA SER A 121 -12.53 -0.20 -10.81
C SER A 121 -11.72 1.09 -10.71
N ILE A 122 -11.71 1.72 -9.52
CA ILE A 122 -10.94 2.93 -9.24
C ILE A 122 -9.44 2.70 -9.49
N VAL A 123 -8.88 1.61 -8.94
CA VAL A 123 -7.46 1.28 -9.12
C VAL A 123 -7.11 1.04 -10.59
N ARG A 124 -7.95 0.30 -11.32
CA ARG A 124 -7.73 0.05 -12.76
C ARG A 124 -7.76 1.34 -13.58
N ALA A 125 -8.71 2.23 -13.30
CA ALA A 125 -8.80 3.53 -13.96
C ALA A 125 -7.57 4.41 -13.63
N ALA A 126 -7.17 4.47 -12.36
CA ALA A 126 -6.02 5.25 -11.91
C ALA A 126 -4.70 4.79 -12.57
N ARG A 127 -4.50 3.47 -12.72
CA ARG A 127 -3.31 2.90 -13.36
C ARG A 127 -3.22 3.23 -14.85
N LYS A 128 -4.34 3.36 -15.56
CA LYS A 128 -4.33 3.78 -16.97
C LYS A 128 -3.90 5.23 -17.15
N LEU A 129 -4.09 6.06 -16.13
CA LEU A 129 -3.75 7.49 -16.12
C LEU A 129 -2.41 7.78 -15.46
N ALA A 130 -1.80 6.80 -14.80
CA ALA A 130 -0.48 6.94 -14.19
C ALA A 130 0.61 6.90 -15.28
N PRO A 131 1.63 7.77 -15.24
CA PRO A 131 2.76 7.67 -16.16
C PRO A 131 3.46 6.33 -15.94
N PRO A 132 4.01 5.70 -17.00
CA PRO A 132 4.75 4.46 -16.88
C PRO A 132 5.93 4.62 -15.91
N ALA A 133 6.15 3.63 -15.06
CA ALA A 133 7.12 3.68 -13.96
C ALA A 133 8.58 4.01 -14.40
N ARG A 134 8.88 3.92 -15.69
CA ARG A 134 10.19 4.24 -16.27
C ARG A 134 10.45 5.74 -16.49
N GLU A 135 9.43 6.59 -16.61
CA GLU A 135 9.65 8.02 -16.86
C GLU A 135 10.02 8.83 -15.61
N LEU A 136 9.72 8.32 -14.43
CA LEU A 136 10.10 8.96 -13.16
C LEU A 136 11.59 8.82 -12.83
N ALA A 137 12.26 7.80 -13.36
CA ALA A 137 13.70 7.58 -13.17
C ALA A 137 14.59 8.37 -14.13
N ALA A 138 14.04 8.96 -15.20
CA ALA A 138 14.78 9.70 -16.20
C ALA A 138 14.85 11.22 -15.97
N ARG A 139 14.23 11.71 -14.87
CA ARG A 139 14.17 13.15 -14.52
C ARG A 139 14.94 13.50 -13.24
N SER A 140 15.82 12.62 -12.77
CA SER A 140 16.70 12.84 -11.62
C SER A 140 18.14 13.04 -12.05
#